data_c703edf705f89787eb9a104d70070def
#
_entry.id   c703edf705f89787eb9a104d70070def
#
_cell.length_a   1.000
_cell.length_b   1.000
_cell.length_c   1.000
_cell.angle_alpha   90.00
_cell.angle_beta   90.00
_cell.angle_gamma   90.00
#
_symmetry.space_group_name_H-M   'P 1'
#
loop_
_entity.id
_entity.type
_entity.pdbx_description
1 polymer ?
#
loop_
_entity_poly.entity_id
_entity_poly.type
_entity_poly.pdbx_seq_one_letter_code
_entity_poly.pdbx_strand_id
1 'polypeptide(L)'
;MTTARELADEVLTLVLDGDPVMATLFGLTGWDDRLPDPSADSQRVLRERAEDIARRAHNGDDDPVTRAVIAQQAWGVVHRLDAKLVEHTHAEGLTAPLVVLLGALPLVRPADEAARRAYLTRLSALPAYLEVLAQRQRDSARRPLRHLVESAIDRLDRYLAEDEDPLCTPLQGTESRIKGARLLDETVRPAIARYRDFLHAEVVARGRPETQPGLCWLPDGDLIYRDLVRMYTTTTHTPEELHQIGLDLIEALDREYEEIGGRVFGPVTAVGVRARLLADPELRWADADEMLVLAKDCIARAEEVAGDWFGTVPAARCAVEAVPEAEAPNAPLAYYMDPAIDGSRPGTYFVNTHQSELRERFSAESTAFHEGVPGHHLQIAVAQQLLDLPVLRRFASIEAYMEGWALYAERLADEMGLYSDDVARLGMLSGDSLRAARLVVDTGLHALRWTRQQAVEFLRANAVMPDVDIFSEVDRYIENPAQALSYMVGRLEIQRLRGGAERRLGDRFDIKAFHDLVLSGGPLPMAVLADVVDDWCDSMPGIVGH
;
A
#
# COMPACT_ATOMS: atom_id res chain seq x y z
N MET A 1 -35.45 -5.59 4.63
CA MET A 1 -34.12 -5.80 3.99
C MET A 1 -33.14 -4.90 4.70
N THR A 2 -31.92 -5.32 4.92
CA THR A 2 -30.85 -4.49 5.50
C THR A 2 -30.45 -3.42 4.48
N THR A 3 -30.42 -2.16 4.89
CA THR A 3 -30.03 -1.05 4.02
C THR A 3 -28.54 -1.11 3.66
N ALA A 4 -28.13 -0.47 2.59
CA ALA A 4 -26.72 -0.36 2.21
C ALA A 4 -25.87 0.27 3.34
N ARG A 5 -26.42 1.27 4.05
CA ARG A 5 -25.73 1.92 5.19
C ARG A 5 -25.50 0.95 6.36
N GLU A 6 -26.54 0.21 6.78
CA GLU A 6 -26.41 -0.79 7.84
C GLU A 6 -25.41 -1.90 7.46
N LEU A 7 -25.40 -2.30 6.19
CA LEU A 7 -24.49 -3.32 5.70
C LEU A 7 -23.04 -2.79 5.59
N ALA A 8 -22.86 -1.51 5.29
CA ALA A 8 -21.55 -0.85 5.31
C ALA A 8 -20.95 -0.83 6.72
N ASP A 9 -21.77 -0.55 7.74
CA ASP A 9 -21.32 -0.60 9.14
C ASP A 9 -20.97 -2.03 9.58
N GLU A 10 -21.74 -3.03 9.09
CA GLU A 10 -21.48 -4.45 9.39
C GLU A 10 -20.14 -4.93 8.77
N VAL A 11 -19.85 -4.58 7.52
CA VAL A 11 -18.58 -4.97 6.89
C VAL A 11 -17.40 -4.20 7.48
N LEU A 12 -17.57 -2.94 7.85
CA LEU A 12 -16.54 -2.19 8.55
C LEU A 12 -16.18 -2.86 9.88
N THR A 13 -17.18 -3.22 10.68
CA THR A 13 -16.98 -3.95 11.94
C THR A 13 -16.27 -5.27 11.71
N LEU A 14 -16.64 -6.02 10.65
CA LEU A 14 -16.01 -7.29 10.30
C LEU A 14 -14.52 -7.13 9.95
N VAL A 15 -14.17 -6.10 9.18
CA VAL A 15 -12.76 -5.78 8.83
C VAL A 15 -11.95 -5.44 10.08
N LEU A 16 -12.52 -4.62 10.97
CA LEU A 16 -11.87 -4.22 12.23
C LEU A 16 -11.77 -5.37 13.26
N ASP A 17 -12.72 -6.29 13.27
CA ASP A 17 -12.62 -7.53 14.06
C ASP A 17 -11.47 -8.42 13.57
N GLY A 18 -11.20 -8.39 12.26
CA GLY A 18 -10.06 -9.09 11.65
C GLY A 18 -8.70 -8.44 11.92
N ASP A 19 -8.67 -7.13 12.11
CA ASP A 19 -7.47 -6.36 12.43
C ASP A 19 -7.72 -5.31 13.55
N PRO A 20 -7.76 -5.77 14.81
CA PRO A 20 -8.00 -4.89 15.95
C PRO A 20 -6.91 -3.84 16.20
N VAL A 21 -5.69 -4.08 15.71
CA VAL A 21 -4.58 -3.13 15.88
C VAL A 21 -4.79 -1.93 14.96
N MET A 22 -5.17 -2.16 13.71
CA MET A 22 -5.52 -1.09 12.78
C MET A 22 -6.72 -0.27 13.27
N ALA A 23 -7.74 -0.91 13.88
CA ALA A 23 -8.86 -0.19 14.50
C ALA A 23 -8.36 0.85 15.52
N THR A 24 -7.42 0.45 16.39
CA THR A 24 -6.83 1.36 17.38
C THR A 24 -6.01 2.49 16.71
N LEU A 25 -5.25 2.19 15.67
CA LEU A 25 -4.44 3.19 14.93
C LEU A 25 -5.32 4.22 14.21
N PHE A 26 -6.53 3.84 13.77
CA PHE A 26 -7.54 4.78 13.24
C PHE A 26 -8.28 5.58 14.33
N GLY A 27 -7.99 5.35 15.61
CA GLY A 27 -8.65 6.03 16.73
C GLY A 27 -10.03 5.47 17.07
N LEU A 28 -10.36 4.28 16.56
CA LEU A 28 -11.63 3.61 16.85
C LEU A 28 -11.52 2.81 18.16
N THR A 29 -12.45 3.03 19.07
CA THR A 29 -12.45 2.39 20.40
C THR A 29 -13.19 1.06 20.41
N GLY A 30 -12.85 0.18 21.35
CA GLY A 30 -13.50 -1.12 21.53
C GLY A 30 -12.70 -2.31 21.01
N TRP A 31 -11.54 -2.07 20.42
CA TRP A 31 -10.59 -3.08 19.95
C TRP A 31 -9.22 -3.01 20.64
N ASP A 32 -9.02 -2.08 21.57
CA ASP A 32 -7.72 -1.69 22.13
C ASP A 32 -6.99 -2.78 22.93
N ASP A 33 -7.72 -3.77 23.41
CA ASP A 33 -7.21 -4.90 24.21
C ASP A 33 -7.04 -6.21 23.44
N ARG A 34 -7.34 -6.21 22.13
CA ARG A 34 -7.37 -7.42 21.29
C ARG A 34 -6.22 -7.50 20.31
N LEU A 35 -5.83 -8.73 19.98
CA LEU A 35 -5.01 -9.10 18.83
C LEU A 35 -5.88 -9.79 17.78
N PRO A 36 -5.45 -9.82 16.48
CA PRO A 36 -6.09 -10.70 15.51
C PRO A 36 -5.99 -12.15 15.96
N ASP A 37 -6.96 -12.99 15.60
CA ASP A 37 -6.91 -14.41 15.93
C ASP A 37 -6.45 -15.22 14.70
N PRO A 38 -5.22 -15.82 14.74
CA PRO A 38 -4.69 -16.56 13.63
C PRO A 38 -5.21 -18.00 13.55
N SER A 39 -6.13 -18.42 14.44
CA SER A 39 -6.68 -19.78 14.44
C SER A 39 -7.52 -20.06 13.19
N ALA A 40 -7.50 -21.32 12.72
CA ALA A 40 -8.27 -21.73 11.57
C ALA A 40 -9.77 -21.57 11.77
N ASP A 41 -10.26 -21.80 13.00
CA ASP A 41 -11.69 -21.68 13.32
C ASP A 41 -12.16 -20.23 13.30
N SER A 42 -11.41 -19.30 13.90
CA SER A 42 -11.73 -17.87 13.85
C SER A 42 -11.74 -17.35 12.41
N GLN A 43 -10.72 -17.70 11.63
CA GLN A 43 -10.64 -17.28 10.23
C GLN A 43 -11.77 -17.88 9.38
N ARG A 44 -12.19 -19.11 9.65
CA ARG A 44 -13.36 -19.71 8.98
C ARG A 44 -14.65 -18.95 9.29
N VAL A 45 -14.88 -18.60 10.56
CA VAL A 45 -16.06 -17.82 10.97
C VAL A 45 -16.05 -16.42 10.32
N LEU A 46 -14.90 -15.75 10.32
CA LEU A 46 -14.74 -14.44 9.69
C LEU A 46 -15.01 -14.51 8.18
N ARG A 47 -14.51 -15.55 7.51
CA ARG A 47 -14.73 -15.82 6.10
C ARG A 47 -16.21 -16.03 5.78
N GLU A 48 -16.90 -16.88 6.56
CA GLU A 48 -18.35 -17.17 6.37
C GLU A 48 -19.21 -15.91 6.53
N ARG A 49 -18.88 -15.07 7.53
CA ARG A 49 -19.55 -13.77 7.73
C ARG A 49 -19.30 -12.82 6.55
N ALA A 50 -18.06 -12.73 6.07
CA ALA A 50 -17.70 -11.90 4.92
C ALA A 50 -18.46 -12.33 3.67
N GLU A 51 -18.50 -13.62 3.39
CA GLU A 51 -19.24 -14.19 2.25
C GLU A 51 -20.74 -13.91 2.33
N ASP A 52 -21.34 -13.98 3.52
CA ASP A 52 -22.74 -13.63 3.73
C ASP A 52 -23.03 -12.16 3.46
N ILE A 53 -22.18 -11.26 3.96
CA ILE A 53 -22.29 -9.82 3.70
C ILE A 53 -22.17 -9.54 2.19
N ALA A 54 -21.21 -10.14 1.48
CA ALA A 54 -21.03 -9.96 0.05
C ALA A 54 -22.28 -10.40 -0.74
N ARG A 55 -22.90 -11.53 -0.39
CA ARG A 55 -24.15 -11.99 -1.02
C ARG A 55 -25.32 -11.03 -0.76
N ARG A 56 -25.47 -10.53 0.46
CA ARG A 56 -26.51 -9.56 0.83
C ARG A 56 -26.31 -8.21 0.14
N ALA A 57 -25.07 -7.79 -0.05
CA ALA A 57 -24.75 -6.60 -0.82
C ALA A 57 -25.20 -6.74 -2.29
N HIS A 58 -24.94 -7.89 -2.91
CA HIS A 58 -25.34 -8.15 -4.29
C HIS A 58 -26.88 -8.19 -4.50
N ASN A 59 -27.64 -8.65 -3.51
CA ASN A 59 -29.08 -8.87 -3.63
C ASN A 59 -29.94 -7.65 -3.25
N GLY A 60 -29.36 -6.52 -2.90
CA GLY A 60 -30.08 -5.28 -2.59
C GLY A 60 -30.15 -4.33 -3.78
N ASP A 61 -31.11 -3.42 -3.75
CA ASP A 61 -31.42 -2.49 -4.83
C ASP A 61 -31.27 -1.00 -4.44
N ASP A 62 -31.04 -0.68 -3.16
CA ASP A 62 -30.72 0.66 -2.68
C ASP A 62 -29.21 0.94 -2.80
N ASP A 63 -28.83 2.13 -3.19
CA ASP A 63 -27.46 2.63 -3.31
C ASP A 63 -26.47 1.61 -3.94
N PRO A 64 -26.57 1.38 -5.26
CA PRO A 64 -25.79 0.33 -5.94
C PRO A 64 -24.27 0.53 -5.83
N VAL A 65 -23.80 1.78 -5.78
CA VAL A 65 -22.38 2.09 -5.64
C VAL A 65 -21.87 1.68 -4.25
N THR A 66 -22.57 2.03 -3.19
CA THR A 66 -22.20 1.60 -1.83
C THR A 66 -22.25 0.08 -1.71
N ARG A 67 -23.25 -0.59 -2.29
CA ARG A 67 -23.33 -2.06 -2.28
C ARG A 67 -22.17 -2.72 -3.02
N ALA A 68 -21.74 -2.15 -4.13
CA ALA A 68 -20.57 -2.65 -4.86
C ALA A 68 -19.27 -2.53 -4.04
N VAL A 69 -19.08 -1.41 -3.34
CA VAL A 69 -17.94 -1.25 -2.41
C VAL A 69 -18.02 -2.24 -1.25
N ILE A 70 -19.20 -2.44 -0.64
CA ILE A 70 -19.40 -3.44 0.42
C ILE A 70 -19.03 -4.84 -0.09
N ALA A 71 -19.53 -5.22 -1.28
CA ALA A 71 -19.23 -6.51 -1.87
C ALA A 71 -17.73 -6.70 -2.12
N GLN A 72 -17.05 -5.68 -2.66
CA GLN A 72 -15.60 -5.72 -2.92
C GLN A 72 -14.82 -5.88 -1.60
N GLN A 73 -15.15 -5.11 -0.56
CA GLN A 73 -14.47 -5.20 0.74
C GLN A 73 -14.71 -6.56 1.41
N ALA A 74 -15.93 -7.07 1.38
CA ALA A 74 -16.26 -8.37 1.94
C ALA A 74 -15.58 -9.53 1.18
N TRP A 75 -15.59 -9.52 -0.16
CA TRP A 75 -14.84 -10.47 -0.98
C TRP A 75 -13.34 -10.33 -0.76
N GLY A 76 -12.82 -9.11 -0.53
CA GLY A 76 -11.44 -8.89 -0.17
C GLY A 76 -11.02 -9.63 1.10
N VAL A 77 -11.86 -9.66 2.12
CA VAL A 77 -11.64 -10.48 3.33
C VAL A 77 -11.62 -11.98 2.99
N VAL A 78 -12.58 -12.46 2.19
CA VAL A 78 -12.63 -13.88 1.76
C VAL A 78 -11.35 -14.27 1.04
N HIS A 79 -10.91 -13.51 0.02
CA HIS A 79 -9.73 -13.86 -0.78
C HIS A 79 -8.43 -13.82 0.04
N ARG A 80 -8.25 -12.84 0.94
CA ARG A 80 -7.10 -12.82 1.86
C ARG A 80 -7.07 -14.03 2.78
N LEU A 81 -8.22 -14.46 3.31
CA LEU A 81 -8.30 -15.63 4.18
C LEU A 81 -8.07 -16.93 3.41
N ASP A 82 -8.59 -17.04 2.16
CA ASP A 82 -8.36 -18.18 1.28
C ASP A 82 -6.91 -18.29 0.80
N ALA A 83 -6.19 -17.17 0.68
CA ALA A 83 -4.76 -17.13 0.40
C ALA A 83 -3.93 -17.75 1.53
N LYS A 84 -4.43 -17.75 2.78
CA LYS A 84 -3.76 -18.34 3.95
C LYS A 84 -2.33 -17.85 4.13
N LEU A 85 -2.09 -16.56 3.87
CA LEU A 85 -0.76 -15.95 3.96
C LEU A 85 -0.11 -16.19 5.33
N VAL A 86 -0.90 -16.18 6.41
CA VAL A 86 -0.47 -16.48 7.79
C VAL A 86 0.30 -17.80 7.92
N GLU A 87 0.09 -18.75 7.01
CA GLU A 87 0.71 -20.07 7.06
C GLU A 87 2.11 -20.12 6.44
N HIS A 88 2.48 -19.14 5.58
CA HIS A 88 3.73 -19.22 4.81
C HIS A 88 4.45 -17.89 4.58
N THR A 89 3.99 -16.77 5.18
CA THR A 89 4.69 -15.48 5.16
C THR A 89 5.36 -15.22 6.49
N HIS A 90 6.61 -14.71 6.47
CA HIS A 90 7.43 -14.60 7.68
C HIS A 90 8.22 -13.28 7.80
N ALA A 91 8.55 -12.62 6.69
CA ALA A 91 9.47 -11.48 6.67
C ALA A 91 8.82 -10.16 6.24
N GLU A 92 7.76 -10.20 5.44
CA GLU A 92 7.14 -9.03 4.83
C GLU A 92 6.31 -8.22 5.85
N GLY A 93 6.45 -6.88 5.81
CA GLY A 93 5.91 -5.97 6.82
C GLY A 93 4.39 -5.81 6.82
N LEU A 94 3.68 -6.20 5.77
CA LEU A 94 2.22 -6.06 5.64
C LEU A 94 1.47 -7.40 5.77
N THR A 95 2.16 -8.53 5.63
CA THR A 95 1.53 -9.86 5.57
C THR A 95 2.06 -10.86 6.59
N ALA A 96 3.31 -10.71 7.02
CA ALA A 96 3.91 -11.62 8.00
C ALA A 96 3.38 -11.31 9.42
N PRO A 97 2.65 -12.23 10.07
CA PRO A 97 1.80 -11.90 11.21
C PRO A 97 2.53 -11.24 12.40
N LEU A 98 3.69 -11.77 12.78
CA LEU A 98 4.46 -11.18 13.90
C LEU A 98 5.17 -9.89 13.49
N VAL A 99 5.66 -9.79 12.25
CA VAL A 99 6.33 -8.59 11.76
C VAL A 99 5.37 -7.41 11.72
N VAL A 100 4.13 -7.63 11.23
CA VAL A 100 3.04 -6.64 11.26
C VAL A 100 2.79 -6.15 12.69
N LEU A 101 2.66 -7.06 13.65
CA LEU A 101 2.41 -6.67 15.05
C LEU A 101 3.59 -5.90 15.66
N LEU A 102 4.82 -6.33 15.44
CA LEU A 102 6.01 -5.65 15.96
C LEU A 102 6.21 -4.26 15.33
N GLY A 103 5.75 -4.05 14.09
CA GLY A 103 5.75 -2.74 13.45
C GLY A 103 4.61 -1.82 13.89
N ALA A 104 3.40 -2.36 14.04
CA ALA A 104 2.20 -1.57 14.31
C ALA A 104 2.01 -1.20 15.80
N LEU A 105 2.31 -2.12 16.72
CA LEU A 105 2.09 -1.89 18.15
C LEU A 105 2.86 -0.69 18.73
N PRO A 106 4.12 -0.42 18.35
CA PRO A 106 4.84 0.78 18.82
C PRO A 106 4.20 2.10 18.39
N LEU A 107 3.39 2.10 17.32
CA LEU A 107 2.72 3.29 16.79
C LEU A 107 1.45 3.68 17.58
N VAL A 108 0.93 2.79 18.41
CA VAL A 108 -0.25 3.05 19.25
C VAL A 108 0.03 4.22 20.19
N ARG A 109 -0.94 5.12 20.36
CA ARG A 109 -0.83 6.30 21.24
C ARG A 109 -2.00 6.29 22.25
N PRO A 110 -1.90 5.55 23.38
CA PRO A 110 -2.96 5.48 24.37
C PRO A 110 -3.27 6.84 24.97
N ALA A 111 -4.51 7.30 24.82
CA ALA A 111 -4.92 8.64 25.25
C ALA A 111 -4.98 8.79 26.78
N ASP A 112 -5.32 7.73 27.50
CA ASP A 112 -5.56 7.74 28.93
C ASP A 112 -5.09 6.45 29.63
N GLU A 113 -5.35 6.34 30.93
CA GLU A 113 -4.95 5.18 31.72
C GLU A 113 -5.78 3.92 31.39
N ALA A 114 -7.02 4.06 30.90
CA ALA A 114 -7.83 2.91 30.47
C ALA A 114 -7.24 2.33 29.17
N ALA A 115 -6.88 3.18 28.21
CA ALA A 115 -6.23 2.79 26.97
C ALA A 115 -4.84 2.15 27.22
N ARG A 116 -4.05 2.67 28.19
CA ARG A 116 -2.78 2.03 28.59
C ARG A 116 -2.99 0.64 29.20
N ARG A 117 -4.04 0.46 30.01
CA ARG A 117 -4.39 -0.89 30.53
C ARG A 117 -4.84 -1.84 29.42
N ALA A 118 -5.63 -1.38 28.47
CA ALA A 118 -6.03 -2.16 27.31
C ALA A 118 -4.80 -2.60 26.49
N TYR A 119 -3.86 -1.69 26.24
CA TYR A 119 -2.62 -2.00 25.56
C TYR A 119 -1.77 -3.06 26.31
N LEU A 120 -1.66 -2.97 27.63
CA LEU A 120 -0.99 -4.01 28.44
C LEU A 120 -1.71 -5.36 28.36
N THR A 121 -3.05 -5.37 28.31
CA THR A 121 -3.83 -6.60 28.09
C THR A 121 -3.51 -7.20 26.73
N ARG A 122 -3.45 -6.37 25.67
CA ARG A 122 -3.06 -6.78 24.33
C ARG A 122 -1.65 -7.40 24.30
N LEU A 123 -0.66 -6.77 24.95
CA LEU A 123 0.70 -7.33 25.04
C LEU A 123 0.71 -8.67 25.77
N SER A 124 -0.10 -8.82 26.84
CA SER A 124 -0.18 -10.08 27.59
C SER A 124 -0.77 -11.25 26.78
N ALA A 125 -1.47 -10.97 25.69
CA ALA A 125 -2.04 -11.99 24.80
C ALA A 125 -1.03 -12.49 23.73
N LEU A 126 0.10 -11.78 23.50
CA LEU A 126 1.10 -12.17 22.50
C LEU A 126 1.64 -13.61 22.65
N PRO A 127 1.94 -14.13 23.86
CA PRO A 127 2.39 -15.50 23.99
C PRO A 127 1.41 -16.55 23.45
N ALA A 128 0.13 -16.43 23.80
CA ALA A 128 -0.92 -17.33 23.29
C ALA A 128 -1.12 -17.18 21.79
N TYR A 129 -1.07 -15.94 21.27
CA TYR A 129 -1.11 -15.68 19.83
C TYR A 129 0.01 -16.42 19.09
N LEU A 130 1.25 -16.35 19.60
CA LEU A 130 2.40 -16.99 18.98
C LEU A 130 2.32 -18.53 19.03
N GLU A 131 1.75 -19.10 20.09
CA GLU A 131 1.51 -20.54 20.20
C GLU A 131 0.51 -21.02 19.13
N VAL A 132 -0.60 -20.30 18.96
CA VAL A 132 -1.60 -20.60 17.92
C VAL A 132 -1.00 -20.45 16.52
N LEU A 133 -0.23 -19.37 16.29
CA LEU A 133 0.43 -19.12 15.01
C LEU A 133 1.43 -20.25 14.67
N ALA A 134 2.28 -20.62 15.62
CA ALA A 134 3.25 -21.70 15.42
C ALA A 134 2.57 -23.05 15.13
N GLN A 135 1.46 -23.36 15.85
CA GLN A 135 0.71 -24.58 15.59
C GLN A 135 0.10 -24.58 14.19
N ARG A 136 -0.49 -23.44 13.78
CA ARG A 136 -1.05 -23.32 12.43
C ARG A 136 -0.01 -23.49 11.33
N GLN A 137 1.17 -22.88 11.49
CA GLN A 137 2.28 -23.03 10.54
C GLN A 137 2.84 -24.46 10.53
N ARG A 138 2.85 -25.14 11.69
CA ARG A 138 3.26 -26.54 11.79
C ARG A 138 2.31 -27.47 11.01
N ASP A 139 1.01 -27.26 11.11
CA ASP A 139 -0.01 -28.09 10.49
C ASP A 139 -0.21 -27.80 9.00
N SER A 140 0.35 -26.70 8.50
CA SER A 140 0.16 -26.27 7.12
C SER A 140 0.92 -27.15 6.13
N ALA A 141 0.25 -27.47 5.01
CA ALA A 141 0.87 -28.05 3.82
C ALA A 141 1.61 -27.01 2.95
N ARG A 142 1.38 -25.72 3.21
CA ARG A 142 2.03 -24.60 2.49
C ARG A 142 3.42 -24.37 3.06
N ARG A 143 4.42 -24.45 2.20
CA ARG A 143 5.81 -24.30 2.61
C ARG A 143 6.27 -22.88 2.34
N PRO A 144 6.84 -22.17 3.33
CA PRO A 144 7.39 -20.84 3.13
C PRO A 144 8.63 -20.88 2.25
N LEU A 145 9.16 -19.73 1.88
CA LEU A 145 10.45 -19.62 1.23
C LEU A 145 11.57 -19.61 2.30
N ARG A 146 12.57 -20.49 2.14
CA ARG A 146 13.59 -20.72 3.17
C ARG A 146 14.31 -19.45 3.60
N HIS A 147 14.82 -18.66 2.64
CA HIS A 147 15.61 -17.47 2.96
C HIS A 147 14.75 -16.38 3.66
N LEU A 148 13.43 -16.32 3.41
CA LEU A 148 12.55 -15.39 4.10
C LEU A 148 12.28 -15.81 5.55
N VAL A 149 12.23 -17.11 5.82
CA VAL A 149 12.21 -17.61 7.21
C VAL A 149 13.52 -17.27 7.92
N GLU A 150 14.67 -17.46 7.26
CA GLU A 150 15.99 -17.09 7.78
C GLU A 150 16.06 -15.57 8.04
N SER A 151 15.58 -14.74 7.12
CA SER A 151 15.49 -13.28 7.31
C SER A 151 14.59 -12.90 8.49
N ALA A 152 13.47 -13.60 8.69
CA ALA A 152 12.60 -13.40 9.85
C ALA A 152 13.31 -13.76 11.16
N ILE A 153 14.08 -14.86 11.20
CA ILE A 153 14.88 -15.26 12.36
C ILE A 153 15.90 -14.16 12.68
N ASP A 154 16.65 -13.67 11.69
CA ASP A 154 17.63 -12.60 11.87
C ASP A 154 16.99 -11.30 12.40
N ARG A 155 15.77 -10.98 11.96
CA ARG A 155 14.99 -9.85 12.49
C ARG A 155 14.61 -10.06 13.95
N LEU A 156 14.14 -11.25 14.30
CA LEU A 156 13.78 -11.59 15.68
C LEU A 156 14.99 -11.61 16.61
N ASP A 157 16.15 -12.08 16.12
CA ASP A 157 17.40 -12.04 16.88
C ASP A 157 17.83 -10.59 17.17
N ARG A 158 17.72 -9.68 16.18
CA ARG A 158 17.98 -8.26 16.40
C ARG A 158 17.01 -7.64 17.41
N TYR A 159 15.69 -7.89 17.26
CA TYR A 159 14.69 -7.43 18.21
C TYR A 159 14.98 -7.92 19.64
N LEU A 160 15.34 -9.19 19.80
CA LEU A 160 15.66 -9.77 21.11
C LEU A 160 16.98 -9.24 21.70
N ALA A 161 17.87 -8.69 20.89
CA ALA A 161 19.14 -8.08 21.33
C ALA A 161 19.00 -6.60 21.72
N GLU A 162 17.87 -5.95 21.42
CA GLU A 162 17.65 -4.54 21.80
C GLU A 162 17.54 -4.39 23.32
N ASP A 163 18.23 -3.37 23.85
CA ASP A 163 18.22 -3.06 25.30
C ASP A 163 16.87 -2.46 25.72
N GLU A 164 16.27 -1.60 24.87
CA GLU A 164 14.95 -1.03 25.09
C GLU A 164 13.94 -1.65 24.12
N ASP A 165 12.88 -2.26 24.67
CA ASP A 165 11.87 -2.91 23.84
C ASP A 165 10.94 -1.87 23.20
N PRO A 166 10.85 -1.82 21.85
CA PRO A 166 9.98 -0.88 21.14
C PRO A 166 8.50 -0.94 21.57
N LEU A 167 8.03 -2.09 22.02
CA LEU A 167 6.66 -2.26 22.53
C LEU A 167 6.39 -1.50 23.84
N CYS A 168 7.43 -0.97 24.48
CA CYS A 168 7.28 -0.03 25.62
C CYS A 168 6.99 1.41 25.18
N THR A 169 7.22 1.77 23.91
CA THR A 169 7.06 3.15 23.40
C THR A 169 5.68 3.76 23.69
N PRO A 170 4.55 3.03 23.55
CA PRO A 170 3.22 3.55 23.86
C PRO A 170 2.97 3.81 25.36
N LEU A 171 3.77 3.19 26.24
CA LEU A 171 3.56 3.23 27.68
C LEU A 171 4.22 4.45 28.30
N GLN A 172 3.47 5.54 28.39
CA GLN A 172 3.88 6.78 29.06
C GLN A 172 3.53 6.73 30.56
N GLY A 173 4.38 7.39 31.37
CA GLY A 173 4.23 7.39 32.83
C GLY A 173 4.95 6.22 33.52
N THR A 174 5.50 6.49 34.71
CA THR A 174 6.44 5.59 35.40
C THR A 174 5.83 4.23 35.72
N GLU A 175 4.59 4.18 36.19
CA GLU A 175 3.97 2.92 36.61
C GLU A 175 3.63 2.00 35.45
N SER A 176 3.00 2.52 34.38
CA SER A 176 2.65 1.74 33.18
C SER A 176 3.89 1.23 32.45
N ARG A 177 4.95 2.06 32.36
CA ARG A 177 6.22 1.67 31.75
C ARG A 177 6.92 0.55 32.54
N ILE A 178 6.94 0.62 33.87
CA ILE A 178 7.51 -0.45 34.72
C ILE A 178 6.74 -1.76 34.54
N LYS A 179 5.40 -1.69 34.54
CA LYS A 179 4.55 -2.88 34.32
C LYS A 179 4.77 -3.48 32.93
N GLY A 180 4.85 -2.63 31.92
CA GLY A 180 5.11 -3.03 30.53
C GLY A 180 6.47 -3.69 30.37
N ALA A 181 7.54 -3.06 30.84
CA ALA A 181 8.88 -3.61 30.79
C ALA A 181 8.95 -4.99 31.45
N ARG A 182 8.38 -5.11 32.66
CA ARG A 182 8.33 -6.41 33.34
C ARG A 182 7.55 -7.48 32.55
N LEU A 183 6.38 -7.13 31.98
CA LEU A 183 5.58 -8.03 31.15
C LEU A 183 6.37 -8.49 29.92
N LEU A 184 7.06 -7.56 29.27
CA LEU A 184 7.89 -7.86 28.10
C LEU A 184 9.04 -8.81 28.47
N ASP A 185 9.81 -8.49 29.49
CA ASP A 185 10.97 -9.29 29.90
C ASP A 185 10.61 -10.69 30.41
N GLU A 186 9.56 -10.77 31.24
CA GLU A 186 9.21 -12.05 31.89
C GLU A 186 8.33 -12.95 31.01
N THR A 187 7.62 -12.39 30.00
CA THR A 187 6.56 -13.13 29.32
C THR A 187 6.63 -13.03 27.80
N VAL A 188 6.69 -11.82 27.23
CA VAL A 188 6.58 -11.61 25.77
C VAL A 188 7.87 -11.97 25.05
N ARG A 189 9.00 -11.40 25.47
CA ARG A 189 10.32 -11.71 24.86
C ARG A 189 10.66 -13.19 24.91
N PRO A 190 10.45 -13.92 26.04
CA PRO A 190 10.59 -15.37 26.05
C PRO A 190 9.66 -16.11 25.09
N ALA A 191 8.45 -15.62 24.85
CA ALA A 191 7.54 -16.21 23.87
C ALA A 191 8.03 -15.96 22.42
N ILE A 192 8.50 -14.75 22.12
CA ILE A 192 9.12 -14.42 20.81
C ILE A 192 10.37 -15.29 20.59
N ALA A 193 11.21 -15.47 21.60
CA ALA A 193 12.37 -16.35 21.51
C ALA A 193 11.98 -17.81 21.19
N ARG A 194 10.94 -18.34 21.85
CA ARG A 194 10.42 -19.69 21.54
C ARG A 194 9.88 -19.78 20.11
N TYR A 195 9.20 -18.76 19.64
CA TYR A 195 8.71 -18.72 18.27
C TYR A 195 9.87 -18.66 17.25
N ARG A 196 10.91 -17.84 17.50
CA ARG A 196 12.14 -17.82 16.71
C ARG A 196 12.80 -19.21 16.67
N ASP A 197 12.91 -19.89 17.82
CA ASP A 197 13.48 -21.24 17.90
C ASP A 197 12.63 -22.27 17.14
N PHE A 198 11.30 -22.15 17.16
CA PHE A 198 10.40 -22.94 16.33
C PHE A 198 10.67 -22.72 14.84
N LEU A 199 10.79 -21.47 14.38
CA LEU A 199 11.12 -21.17 12.99
C LEU A 199 12.43 -21.85 12.58
N HIS A 200 13.47 -21.73 13.40
CA HIS A 200 14.78 -22.32 13.14
C HIS A 200 14.73 -23.85 13.10
N ALA A 201 14.10 -24.47 14.08
CA ALA A 201 14.13 -25.93 14.24
C ALA A 201 13.19 -26.67 13.27
N GLU A 202 12.02 -26.11 12.98
CA GLU A 202 10.97 -26.83 12.28
C GLU A 202 10.62 -26.22 10.91
N VAL A 203 10.70 -24.91 10.74
CA VAL A 203 10.20 -24.25 9.53
C VAL A 203 11.26 -24.12 8.45
N VAL A 204 12.49 -23.72 8.80
CA VAL A 204 13.62 -23.59 7.84
C VAL A 204 13.83 -24.88 7.05
N ALA A 205 13.82 -26.04 7.73
CA ALA A 205 14.06 -27.33 7.09
C ALA A 205 12.98 -27.71 6.04
N ARG A 206 11.77 -27.16 6.17
CA ARG A 206 10.65 -27.36 5.23
C ARG A 206 10.60 -26.33 4.11
N GLY A 207 11.41 -25.29 4.20
CA GLY A 207 11.38 -24.15 3.28
C GLY A 207 11.65 -24.53 1.83
N ARG A 208 10.90 -23.88 0.90
CA ARG A 208 11.12 -23.99 -0.55
C ARG A 208 12.40 -23.25 -0.96
N PRO A 209 13.05 -23.65 -2.05
CA PRO A 209 14.19 -22.93 -2.60
C PRO A 209 13.72 -21.67 -3.37
N GLU A 210 14.64 -20.73 -3.59
CA GLU A 210 14.44 -19.50 -4.38
C GLU A 210 14.12 -19.75 -5.87
N THR A 211 14.28 -20.96 -6.33
CA THR A 211 13.85 -21.40 -7.66
C THR A 211 12.35 -21.68 -7.76
N GLN A 212 11.64 -21.64 -6.62
CA GLN A 212 10.20 -21.92 -6.52
C GLN A 212 9.52 -20.87 -5.61
N PRO A 213 9.61 -19.56 -5.92
CA PRO A 213 9.20 -18.51 -4.99
C PRO A 213 7.69 -18.30 -4.94
N GLY A 214 7.00 -18.33 -6.07
CA GLY A 214 5.62 -17.89 -6.23
C GLY A 214 4.55 -18.84 -5.71
N LEU A 215 3.31 -18.36 -5.73
CA LEU A 215 2.10 -19.14 -5.37
C LEU A 215 1.88 -20.34 -6.30
N CYS A 216 2.23 -20.25 -7.58
CA CYS A 216 2.13 -21.35 -8.55
C CYS A 216 2.87 -22.64 -8.15
N TRP A 217 3.69 -22.60 -7.10
CA TRP A 217 4.37 -23.74 -6.50
C TRP A 217 3.69 -24.26 -5.23
N LEU A 218 2.58 -23.64 -4.83
CA LEU A 218 1.79 -24.02 -3.66
C LEU A 218 0.45 -24.69 -4.09
N PRO A 219 -0.16 -25.49 -3.22
CA PRO A 219 -1.50 -26.02 -3.49
C PRO A 219 -2.51 -24.91 -3.79
N ASP A 220 -3.28 -25.08 -4.86
CA ASP A 220 -4.30 -24.12 -5.37
C ASP A 220 -3.74 -22.71 -5.70
N GLY A 221 -2.41 -22.56 -5.81
CA GLY A 221 -1.74 -21.29 -5.93
C GLY A 221 -2.15 -20.48 -7.15
N ASP A 222 -2.39 -21.12 -8.30
CA ASP A 222 -2.85 -20.46 -9.53
C ASP A 222 -4.24 -19.83 -9.36
N LEU A 223 -5.16 -20.52 -8.67
CA LEU A 223 -6.50 -19.99 -8.39
C LEU A 223 -6.42 -18.83 -7.39
N ILE A 224 -5.69 -19.03 -6.29
CA ILE A 224 -5.48 -18.01 -5.25
C ILE A 224 -4.86 -16.75 -5.85
N TYR A 225 -3.86 -16.89 -6.70
CA TYR A 225 -3.22 -15.73 -7.30
C TYR A 225 -4.18 -14.93 -8.19
N ARG A 226 -5.01 -15.60 -9.01
CA ARG A 226 -6.04 -14.93 -9.82
C ARG A 226 -7.07 -14.19 -8.96
N ASP A 227 -7.47 -14.76 -7.84
CA ASP A 227 -8.39 -14.11 -6.91
C ASP A 227 -7.76 -12.89 -6.23
N LEU A 228 -6.48 -12.96 -5.85
CA LEU A 228 -5.73 -11.83 -5.32
C LEU A 228 -5.53 -10.73 -6.38
N VAL A 229 -5.21 -11.07 -7.63
CA VAL A 229 -5.12 -10.11 -8.74
C VAL A 229 -6.44 -9.36 -8.88
N ARG A 230 -7.57 -10.06 -8.92
CA ARG A 230 -8.90 -9.43 -9.01
C ARG A 230 -9.20 -8.56 -7.79
N MET A 231 -8.83 -9.01 -6.60
CA MET A 231 -9.04 -8.28 -5.36
C MET A 231 -8.28 -6.95 -5.33
N TYR A 232 -6.98 -6.99 -5.66
CA TYR A 232 -6.13 -5.81 -5.59
C TYR A 232 -6.33 -4.84 -6.75
N THR A 233 -6.54 -5.36 -7.96
CA THR A 233 -6.72 -4.51 -9.15
C THR A 233 -8.16 -4.07 -9.37
N THR A 234 -9.13 -4.80 -8.81
CA THR A 234 -10.57 -4.62 -9.04
C THR A 234 -10.95 -4.60 -10.53
N THR A 235 -10.17 -5.29 -11.36
CA THR A 235 -10.38 -5.48 -12.80
C THR A 235 -10.54 -6.96 -13.16
N THR A 236 -10.79 -7.25 -14.43
CA THR A 236 -10.92 -8.62 -14.95
C THR A 236 -9.69 -9.11 -15.69
N HIS A 237 -8.60 -8.36 -15.69
CA HIS A 237 -7.36 -8.77 -16.34
C HIS A 237 -6.81 -10.06 -15.77
N THR A 238 -6.31 -10.90 -16.66
CA THR A 238 -5.57 -12.11 -16.28
C THR A 238 -4.11 -11.76 -15.94
N PRO A 239 -3.41 -12.61 -15.17
CA PRO A 239 -1.98 -12.43 -14.92
C PRO A 239 -1.16 -12.33 -16.21
N GLU A 240 -1.50 -13.11 -17.23
CA GLU A 240 -0.82 -13.14 -18.51
C GLU A 240 -1.00 -11.83 -19.29
N GLU A 241 -2.21 -11.24 -19.26
CA GLU A 241 -2.48 -9.92 -19.86
C GLU A 241 -1.70 -8.82 -19.13
N LEU A 242 -1.70 -8.82 -17.78
CA LEU A 242 -0.95 -7.85 -17.00
C LEU A 242 0.57 -7.94 -17.23
N HIS A 243 1.09 -9.17 -17.38
CA HIS A 243 2.49 -9.37 -17.74
C HIS A 243 2.83 -8.71 -19.06
N GLN A 244 2.00 -8.93 -20.10
CA GLN A 244 2.23 -8.33 -21.42
C GLN A 244 2.09 -6.81 -21.38
N ILE A 245 1.09 -6.27 -20.68
CA ILE A 245 0.94 -4.83 -20.47
C ILE A 245 2.21 -4.23 -19.83
N GLY A 246 2.78 -4.91 -18.82
CA GLY A 246 4.02 -4.48 -18.21
C GLY A 246 5.21 -4.43 -19.17
N LEU A 247 5.36 -5.44 -20.04
CA LEU A 247 6.41 -5.47 -21.07
C LEU A 247 6.24 -4.34 -22.09
N ASP A 248 5.01 -4.12 -22.58
CA ASP A 248 4.71 -3.07 -23.56
C ASP A 248 4.97 -1.67 -22.96
N LEU A 249 4.68 -1.47 -21.67
CA LEU A 249 4.96 -0.22 -20.96
C LEU A 249 6.47 0.03 -20.82
N ILE A 250 7.26 -0.99 -20.48
CA ILE A 250 8.73 -0.87 -20.40
C ILE A 250 9.30 -0.43 -21.74
N GLU A 251 8.84 -1.03 -22.86
CA GLU A 251 9.27 -0.62 -24.19
C GLU A 251 8.87 0.83 -24.54
N ALA A 252 7.70 1.28 -24.10
CA ALA A 252 7.27 2.66 -24.27
C ALA A 252 8.12 3.63 -23.44
N LEU A 253 8.38 3.30 -22.18
CA LEU A 253 9.20 4.09 -21.27
C LEU A 253 10.65 4.20 -21.76
N ASP A 254 11.21 3.16 -22.38
CA ASP A 254 12.55 3.23 -22.96
C ASP A 254 12.66 4.36 -23.99
N ARG A 255 11.64 4.56 -24.82
CA ARG A 255 11.60 5.68 -25.79
C ARG A 255 11.53 7.04 -25.10
N GLU A 256 10.74 7.17 -24.02
CA GLU A 256 10.68 8.41 -23.23
C GLU A 256 12.02 8.71 -22.53
N TYR A 257 12.67 7.69 -21.98
CA TYR A 257 14.03 7.84 -21.39
C TYR A 257 15.04 8.33 -22.43
N GLU A 258 15.04 7.80 -23.64
CA GLU A 258 15.95 8.22 -24.71
C GLU A 258 15.68 9.66 -25.14
N GLU A 259 14.41 10.06 -25.22
CA GLU A 259 14.01 11.42 -25.56
C GLU A 259 14.45 12.43 -24.49
N ILE A 260 13.99 12.24 -23.23
CA ILE A 260 14.27 13.18 -22.13
C ILE A 260 15.75 13.09 -21.75
N GLY A 261 16.30 11.89 -21.62
CA GLY A 261 17.72 11.68 -21.30
C GLY A 261 18.64 12.23 -22.35
N GLY A 262 18.22 12.22 -23.64
CA GLY A 262 18.95 12.85 -24.74
C GLY A 262 19.10 14.36 -24.58
N ARG A 263 18.11 15.05 -24.00
CA ARG A 263 18.21 16.49 -23.67
C ARG A 263 19.13 16.76 -22.50
N VAL A 264 19.13 15.88 -21.49
CA VAL A 264 19.94 16.04 -20.27
C VAL A 264 21.39 15.61 -20.47
N PHE A 265 21.61 14.43 -21.07
CA PHE A 265 22.92 13.76 -21.11
C PHE A 265 23.55 13.70 -22.51
N GLY A 266 22.90 14.25 -23.54
CA GLY A 266 23.27 14.00 -24.93
C GLY A 266 22.84 12.62 -25.42
N PRO A 267 23.21 12.21 -26.65
CA PRO A 267 22.76 10.94 -27.23
C PRO A 267 23.06 9.75 -26.30
N VAL A 268 22.03 9.05 -25.86
CA VAL A 268 22.12 7.98 -24.86
C VAL A 268 20.94 7.00 -25.03
N THR A 269 21.17 5.72 -24.73
CA THR A 269 20.09 4.71 -24.66
C THR A 269 19.37 4.75 -23.31
N ALA A 270 18.17 4.22 -23.23
CA ALA A 270 17.41 4.10 -21.97
C ALA A 270 18.22 3.42 -20.85
N VAL A 271 18.94 2.35 -21.17
CA VAL A 271 19.86 1.68 -20.22
C VAL A 271 20.96 2.63 -19.75
N GLY A 272 21.50 3.44 -20.66
CA GLY A 272 22.52 4.44 -20.32
C GLY A 272 21.98 5.56 -19.42
N VAL A 273 20.74 6.00 -19.62
CA VAL A 273 20.08 6.98 -18.74
C VAL A 273 19.91 6.40 -17.36
N ARG A 274 19.31 5.20 -17.23
CA ARG A 274 19.12 4.53 -15.92
C ARG A 274 20.44 4.34 -15.18
N ALA A 275 21.48 3.93 -15.87
CA ALA A 275 22.81 3.79 -15.28
C ALA A 275 23.38 5.12 -14.76
N ARG A 276 23.19 6.23 -15.49
CA ARG A 276 23.63 7.56 -15.04
C ARG A 276 22.84 8.06 -13.84
N LEU A 277 21.52 7.89 -13.83
CA LEU A 277 20.68 8.27 -12.68
C LEU A 277 21.15 7.58 -11.40
N LEU A 278 21.56 6.31 -11.46
CA LEU A 278 22.08 5.58 -10.31
C LEU A 278 23.49 5.99 -9.89
N ALA A 279 24.36 6.30 -10.86
CA ALA A 279 25.79 6.45 -10.60
C ALA A 279 26.25 7.90 -10.38
N ASP A 280 25.49 8.89 -10.86
CA ASP A 280 25.91 10.28 -10.85
C ASP A 280 25.81 10.88 -9.43
N PRO A 281 26.94 11.28 -8.80
CA PRO A 281 26.92 11.87 -7.48
C PRO A 281 26.27 13.27 -7.44
N GLU A 282 26.17 13.99 -8.57
CA GLU A 282 25.49 15.29 -8.64
C GLU A 282 23.96 15.14 -8.50
N LEU A 283 23.43 13.92 -8.67
CA LEU A 283 22.04 13.57 -8.46
C LEU A 283 21.75 13.06 -7.02
N ARG A 284 22.65 13.33 -6.08
CA ARG A 284 22.48 13.05 -4.66
C ARG A 284 22.17 14.35 -3.90
N TRP A 285 21.62 14.20 -2.72
CA TRP A 285 21.35 15.34 -1.85
C TRP A 285 22.64 15.86 -1.20
N ALA A 286 22.72 17.16 -1.01
CA ALA A 286 23.81 17.75 -0.25
C ALA A 286 23.60 17.57 1.27
N ASP A 287 22.35 17.73 1.73
CA ASP A 287 21.98 17.56 3.14
C ASP A 287 20.46 17.32 3.31
N ALA A 288 20.06 17.08 4.55
CA ALA A 288 18.69 16.83 4.95
C ALA A 288 17.75 18.04 4.79
N ASP A 289 18.26 19.25 4.99
CA ASP A 289 17.48 20.48 4.90
C ASP A 289 17.05 20.73 3.44
N GLU A 290 17.93 20.44 2.47
CA GLU A 290 17.61 20.54 1.04
C GLU A 290 16.43 19.63 0.67
N MET A 291 16.36 18.41 1.20
CA MET A 291 15.24 17.49 0.98
C MET A 291 13.91 18.09 1.44
N LEU A 292 13.88 18.63 2.66
CA LEU A 292 12.67 19.22 3.24
C LEU A 292 12.24 20.50 2.53
N VAL A 293 13.21 21.33 2.12
CA VAL A 293 12.93 22.57 1.36
C VAL A 293 12.26 22.20 0.02
N LEU A 294 12.85 21.27 -0.75
CA LEU A 294 12.28 20.86 -2.03
C LEU A 294 10.88 20.26 -1.86
N ALA A 295 10.69 19.37 -0.88
CA ALA A 295 9.38 18.77 -0.62
C ALA A 295 8.31 19.82 -0.33
N LYS A 296 8.61 20.81 0.51
CA LYS A 296 7.69 21.93 0.81
C LYS A 296 7.42 22.80 -0.41
N ASP A 297 8.42 23.09 -1.21
CA ASP A 297 8.27 23.87 -2.44
C ASP A 297 7.40 23.14 -3.47
N CYS A 298 7.55 21.82 -3.62
CA CYS A 298 6.70 21.01 -4.49
C CYS A 298 5.23 21.08 -4.08
N ILE A 299 4.94 20.89 -2.79
CA ILE A 299 3.57 20.97 -2.27
C ILE A 299 3.00 22.37 -2.46
N ALA A 300 3.76 23.41 -2.15
CA ALA A 300 3.30 24.80 -2.31
C ALA A 300 2.98 25.14 -3.77
N ARG A 301 3.83 24.75 -4.74
CA ARG A 301 3.60 24.94 -6.17
C ARG A 301 2.33 24.21 -6.62
N ALA A 302 2.14 22.96 -6.17
CA ALA A 302 0.96 22.16 -6.54
C ALA A 302 -0.33 22.76 -5.96
N GLU A 303 -0.32 23.20 -4.68
CA GLU A 303 -1.47 23.86 -4.05
C GLU A 303 -1.86 25.18 -4.74
N GLU A 304 -0.88 25.94 -5.25
CA GLU A 304 -1.13 27.22 -5.94
C GLU A 304 -1.96 27.03 -7.21
N VAL A 305 -1.71 25.96 -7.98
CA VAL A 305 -2.39 25.73 -9.27
C VAL A 305 -3.52 24.69 -9.18
N ALA A 306 -3.72 24.05 -8.03
CA ALA A 306 -4.73 22.99 -7.86
C ALA A 306 -6.13 23.44 -8.28
N GLY A 307 -6.52 24.70 -8.00
CA GLY A 307 -7.80 25.25 -8.41
C GLY A 307 -8.03 25.37 -9.93
N ASP A 308 -6.98 25.23 -10.75
CA ASP A 308 -7.10 25.19 -12.21
C ASP A 308 -7.41 23.78 -12.75
N TRP A 309 -7.17 22.75 -11.94
CA TRP A 309 -7.30 21.35 -12.30
C TRP A 309 -8.39 20.59 -11.53
N PHE A 310 -8.82 21.12 -10.38
CA PHE A 310 -9.83 20.54 -9.50
C PHE A 310 -10.89 21.58 -9.17
N GLY A 311 -12.16 21.20 -9.21
CA GLY A 311 -13.27 22.04 -8.76
C GLY A 311 -13.39 22.05 -7.23
N THR A 312 -13.02 20.90 -6.60
CA THR A 312 -13.02 20.74 -5.15
C THR A 312 -11.58 20.63 -4.64
N VAL A 313 -11.12 21.68 -3.95
CA VAL A 313 -9.81 21.72 -3.29
C VAL A 313 -10.04 21.78 -1.78
N PRO A 314 -9.55 20.80 -1.00
CA PRO A 314 -9.70 20.81 0.46
C PRO A 314 -9.03 22.04 1.10
N ALA A 315 -9.67 22.59 2.13
CA ALA A 315 -9.06 23.68 2.91
C ALA A 315 -7.86 23.21 3.77
N ALA A 316 -7.80 21.92 4.10
CA ALA A 316 -6.69 21.32 4.83
C ALA A 316 -5.45 21.26 3.93
N ARG A 317 -4.36 21.86 4.40
CA ARG A 317 -3.06 21.84 3.70
C ARG A 317 -2.27 20.60 4.06
N CYS A 318 -1.45 20.13 3.13
CA CYS A 318 -0.49 19.07 3.35
C CYS A 318 0.66 19.55 4.24
N ALA A 319 0.81 19.01 5.43
CA ALA A 319 2.01 19.23 6.24
C ALA A 319 3.19 18.42 5.65
N VAL A 320 4.42 18.98 5.73
CA VAL A 320 5.63 18.29 5.31
C VAL A 320 6.62 18.27 6.48
N GLU A 321 6.95 17.06 6.92
CA GLU A 321 7.81 16.84 8.09
C GLU A 321 8.89 15.78 7.80
N ALA A 322 9.99 15.85 8.56
CA ALA A 322 10.96 14.76 8.55
C ALA A 322 10.42 13.56 9.32
N VAL A 323 10.75 12.35 8.86
CA VAL A 323 10.54 11.14 9.67
C VAL A 323 11.30 11.30 10.99
N PRO A 324 10.69 11.00 12.15
CA PRO A 324 11.38 11.10 13.44
C PRO A 324 12.68 10.30 13.45
N GLU A 325 13.74 10.89 14.02
CA GLU A 325 15.10 10.34 13.97
C GLU A 325 15.20 8.90 14.49
N ALA A 326 14.41 8.57 15.52
CA ALA A 326 14.37 7.22 16.08
C ALA A 326 13.73 6.17 15.15
N GLU A 327 12.86 6.59 14.24
CA GLU A 327 12.14 5.73 13.29
C GLU A 327 12.85 5.67 11.92
N ALA A 328 13.57 6.74 11.57
CA ALA A 328 14.14 6.99 10.25
C ALA A 328 15.05 5.86 9.68
N PRO A 329 15.87 5.15 10.47
CA PRO A 329 16.68 4.04 9.93
C PRO A 329 15.88 2.89 9.34
N ASN A 330 14.64 2.68 9.79
CA ASN A 330 13.77 1.57 9.38
C ASN A 330 12.53 2.01 8.60
N ALA A 331 12.32 3.32 8.44
CA ALA A 331 11.20 3.88 7.71
C ALA A 331 11.45 3.87 6.19
N PRO A 332 10.39 3.82 5.36
CA PRO A 332 10.51 4.01 3.92
C PRO A 332 11.10 5.39 3.57
N LEU A 333 11.46 5.60 2.30
CA LEU A 333 12.01 6.87 1.81
C LEU A 333 11.07 8.04 2.05
N ALA A 334 9.77 7.79 1.92
CA ALA A 334 8.72 8.75 2.16
C ALA A 334 7.39 8.00 2.36
N TYR A 335 6.43 8.66 3.00
CA TYR A 335 5.06 8.17 3.12
C TYR A 335 4.11 9.30 3.51
N TYR A 336 2.85 9.12 3.16
CA TYR A 336 1.78 10.01 3.61
C TYR A 336 1.06 9.39 4.83
N MET A 337 0.78 10.24 5.82
CA MET A 337 -0.05 9.89 6.97
C MET A 337 -1.36 10.67 6.90
N ASP A 338 -2.47 9.95 6.88
CA ASP A 338 -3.81 10.50 6.79
C ASP A 338 -4.09 11.51 7.92
N PRO A 339 -4.89 12.56 7.67
CA PRO A 339 -5.35 13.43 8.74
C PRO A 339 -6.22 12.65 9.73
N ALA A 340 -6.14 13.02 11.00
CA ALA A 340 -7.03 12.44 11.99
C ALA A 340 -8.49 12.78 11.69
N ILE A 341 -9.39 11.81 11.86
CA ILE A 341 -10.83 11.96 11.57
C ILE A 341 -11.46 13.08 12.39
N ASP A 342 -10.98 13.29 13.63
CA ASP A 342 -11.42 14.34 14.54
C ASP A 342 -10.76 15.71 14.29
N GLY A 343 -9.89 15.82 13.27
CA GLY A 343 -9.16 17.03 12.92
C GLY A 343 -8.01 17.39 13.88
N SER A 344 -7.67 16.55 14.84
CA SER A 344 -6.61 16.81 15.83
C SER A 344 -5.19 16.79 15.23
N ARG A 345 -5.00 16.17 14.06
CA ARG A 345 -3.73 16.08 13.35
C ARG A 345 -3.95 16.29 11.85
N PRO A 346 -3.14 17.15 11.19
CA PRO A 346 -3.20 17.32 9.74
C PRO A 346 -2.71 16.08 9.00
N GLY A 347 -3.08 15.96 7.73
CA GLY A 347 -2.44 15.03 6.80
C GLY A 347 -1.00 15.45 6.55
N THR A 348 -0.07 14.51 6.69
CA THR A 348 1.35 14.82 6.71
C THR A 348 2.13 13.94 5.73
N TYR A 349 2.86 14.56 4.82
CA TYR A 349 3.87 13.94 3.99
C TYR A 349 5.18 13.87 4.78
N PHE A 350 5.62 12.67 5.13
CA PHE A 350 6.86 12.42 5.82
C PHE A 350 7.99 12.12 4.85
N VAL A 351 9.10 12.84 4.99
CA VAL A 351 10.33 12.68 4.22
C VAL A 351 11.40 12.05 5.10
N ASN A 352 11.93 10.92 4.71
CA ASN A 352 13.00 10.27 5.45
C ASN A 352 14.36 10.89 5.09
N THR A 353 14.87 11.73 5.97
CA THR A 353 16.13 12.46 5.77
C THR A 353 17.37 11.71 6.30
N HIS A 354 17.21 10.49 6.81
CA HIS A 354 18.33 9.68 7.32
C HIS A 354 19.28 9.30 6.19
N GLN A 355 20.58 9.59 6.38
CA GLN A 355 21.63 9.36 5.37
C GLN A 355 21.29 10.01 4.01
N SER A 356 20.85 11.26 4.04
CA SER A 356 20.41 12.02 2.85
C SER A 356 21.43 11.98 1.71
N GLU A 357 22.72 12.06 2.01
CA GLU A 357 23.83 12.04 1.05
C GLU A 357 23.96 10.72 0.25
N LEU A 358 23.31 9.66 0.71
CA LEU A 358 23.25 8.36 0.00
C LEU A 358 22.02 8.24 -0.88
N ARG A 359 21.07 9.20 -0.81
CA ARG A 359 19.77 9.13 -1.48
C ARG A 359 19.78 9.92 -2.78
N GLU A 360 19.02 9.43 -3.74
CA GLU A 360 18.81 10.11 -5.01
C GLU A 360 17.87 11.32 -4.87
N ARG A 361 18.16 12.36 -5.67
CA ARG A 361 17.37 13.59 -5.69
C ARG A 361 16.32 13.60 -6.79
N PHE A 362 16.57 12.91 -7.89
CA PHE A 362 15.76 13.02 -9.10
C PHE A 362 14.31 12.57 -8.93
N SER A 363 14.02 11.63 -8.00
CA SER A 363 12.67 11.11 -7.74
C SER A 363 11.86 11.96 -6.74
N ALA A 364 12.46 12.95 -6.11
CA ALA A 364 11.85 13.67 -4.99
C ALA A 364 10.60 14.46 -5.37
N GLU A 365 10.57 15.09 -6.55
CA GLU A 365 9.40 15.84 -7.01
C GLU A 365 8.23 14.91 -7.32
N SER A 366 8.47 13.80 -8.03
CA SER A 366 7.41 12.81 -8.31
C SER A 366 6.88 12.19 -7.01
N THR A 367 7.75 11.90 -6.05
CA THR A 367 7.35 11.41 -4.72
C THR A 367 6.50 12.44 -3.98
N ALA A 368 6.86 13.73 -4.00
CA ALA A 368 6.07 14.79 -3.37
C ALA A 368 4.68 14.92 -4.01
N PHE A 369 4.56 14.77 -5.33
CA PHE A 369 3.26 14.80 -6.02
C PHE A 369 2.45 13.52 -5.80
N HIS A 370 3.09 12.38 -5.58
CA HIS A 370 2.46 11.13 -5.19
C HIS A 370 1.86 11.19 -3.78
N GLU A 371 2.67 11.57 -2.79
CA GLU A 371 2.27 11.58 -1.37
C GLU A 371 1.40 12.79 -1.02
N GLY A 372 1.66 13.94 -1.64
CA GLY A 372 1.00 15.20 -1.34
C GLY A 372 -0.11 15.57 -2.30
N VAL A 373 0.09 16.74 -2.96
CA VAL A 373 -0.84 17.31 -3.95
C VAL A 373 -0.20 17.19 -5.34
N PRO A 374 -0.92 16.63 -6.32
CA PRO A 374 -2.33 16.23 -6.33
C PRO A 374 -2.62 14.76 -5.94
N GLY A 375 -1.67 14.05 -5.32
CA GLY A 375 -1.74 12.63 -4.99
C GLY A 375 -2.57 12.29 -3.75
N HIS A 376 -1.98 11.48 -2.85
CA HIS A 376 -2.67 10.91 -1.68
C HIS A 376 -3.32 11.95 -0.78
N HIS A 377 -2.63 13.05 -0.45
CA HIS A 377 -3.21 14.10 0.41
C HIS A 377 -4.51 14.65 -0.16
N LEU A 378 -4.53 15.04 -1.44
CA LEU A 378 -5.72 15.60 -2.07
C LEU A 378 -6.87 14.58 -2.07
N GLN A 379 -6.61 13.35 -2.49
CA GLN A 379 -7.60 12.28 -2.59
C GLN A 379 -8.23 11.96 -1.23
N ILE A 380 -7.40 11.76 -0.21
CA ILE A 380 -7.85 11.40 1.14
C ILE A 380 -8.58 12.56 1.81
N ALA A 381 -8.06 13.78 1.70
CA ALA A 381 -8.69 14.96 2.27
C ALA A 381 -10.07 15.25 1.65
N VAL A 382 -10.25 15.01 0.34
CA VAL A 382 -11.58 15.08 -0.31
C VAL A 382 -12.48 13.99 0.26
N ALA A 383 -12.04 12.74 0.28
CA ALA A 383 -12.84 11.61 0.74
C ALA A 383 -13.33 11.79 2.20
N GLN A 384 -12.48 12.33 3.08
CA GLN A 384 -12.85 12.59 4.48
C GLN A 384 -13.97 13.61 4.66
N GLN A 385 -14.15 14.55 3.70
CA GLN A 385 -15.20 15.57 3.74
C GLN A 385 -16.57 15.07 3.29
N LEU A 386 -16.67 13.88 2.72
CA LEU A 386 -17.92 13.29 2.19
C LEU A 386 -18.81 12.74 3.32
N LEU A 387 -19.25 13.61 4.25
CA LEU A 387 -19.94 13.21 5.48
C LEU A 387 -21.30 12.53 5.24
N ASP A 388 -21.93 12.74 4.08
CA ASP A 388 -23.18 12.09 3.71
C ASP A 388 -23.00 10.61 3.36
N LEU A 389 -21.77 10.20 3.00
CA LEU A 389 -21.44 8.81 2.73
C LEU A 389 -21.23 8.00 4.03
N PRO A 390 -21.50 6.68 4.01
CA PRO A 390 -21.10 5.80 5.09
C PRO A 390 -19.59 5.88 5.37
N VAL A 391 -19.18 5.64 6.62
CA VAL A 391 -17.75 5.65 7.01
C VAL A 391 -16.93 4.72 6.12
N LEU A 392 -17.44 3.52 5.83
CA LEU A 392 -16.79 2.59 4.89
C LEU A 392 -16.40 3.25 3.57
N ARG A 393 -17.30 4.04 2.96
CA ARG A 393 -17.08 4.69 1.65
C ARG A 393 -15.98 5.76 1.67
N ARG A 394 -15.70 6.33 2.82
CA ARG A 394 -14.66 7.35 3.00
C ARG A 394 -13.29 6.77 3.30
N PHE A 395 -13.25 5.53 3.84
CA PHE A 395 -12.04 4.89 4.32
C PHE A 395 -11.81 3.48 3.74
N ALA A 396 -12.58 3.07 2.72
CA ALA A 396 -12.37 1.78 2.08
C ALA A 396 -10.95 1.68 1.49
N SER A 397 -10.21 0.63 1.84
CA SER A 397 -8.92 0.33 1.22
C SER A 397 -9.18 -0.35 -0.13
N ILE A 398 -9.08 0.40 -1.20
CA ILE A 398 -9.15 -0.06 -2.59
C ILE A 398 -7.86 0.34 -3.27
N GLU A 399 -6.88 -0.55 -3.19
CA GLU A 399 -5.48 -0.29 -3.58
C GLU A 399 -5.35 0.27 -5.00
N ALA A 400 -6.06 -0.32 -5.98
CA ALA A 400 -6.00 0.17 -7.36
C ALA A 400 -6.53 1.60 -7.52
N TYR A 401 -7.50 2.03 -6.69
CA TYR A 401 -7.98 3.39 -6.72
C TYR A 401 -6.98 4.34 -6.04
N MET A 402 -6.51 4.00 -4.84
CA MET A 402 -5.66 4.89 -4.05
C MET A 402 -4.27 5.07 -4.68
N GLU A 403 -3.60 3.96 -4.93
CA GLU A 403 -2.26 3.95 -5.54
C GLU A 403 -2.30 4.34 -7.03
N GLY A 404 -3.38 3.93 -7.71
CA GLY A 404 -3.62 4.31 -9.10
C GLY A 404 -3.83 5.81 -9.26
N TRP A 405 -4.57 6.45 -8.34
CA TRP A 405 -4.71 7.90 -8.30
C TRP A 405 -3.37 8.60 -8.06
N ALA A 406 -2.62 8.17 -7.05
CA ALA A 406 -1.34 8.78 -6.72
C ALA A 406 -0.32 8.64 -7.89
N LEU A 407 -0.29 7.50 -8.57
CA LEU A 407 0.54 7.32 -9.75
C LEU A 407 0.02 8.10 -10.98
N TYR A 408 -1.30 8.27 -11.12
CA TYR A 408 -1.89 9.18 -12.10
C TYR A 408 -1.51 10.63 -11.81
N ALA A 409 -1.48 11.03 -10.54
CA ALA A 409 -1.12 12.37 -10.09
C ALA A 409 0.33 12.72 -10.44
N GLU A 410 1.27 11.76 -10.44
CA GLU A 410 2.65 12.01 -10.90
C GLU A 410 2.69 12.46 -12.37
N ARG A 411 1.94 11.80 -13.26
CA ARG A 411 1.84 12.21 -14.68
C ARG A 411 1.02 13.47 -14.86
N LEU A 412 -0.04 13.66 -14.08
CA LEU A 412 -0.84 14.88 -14.06
C LEU A 412 0.02 16.09 -13.65
N ALA A 413 0.95 15.93 -12.72
CA ALA A 413 1.87 16.99 -12.31
C ALA A 413 2.75 17.48 -13.47
N ASP A 414 3.09 16.61 -14.43
CA ASP A 414 3.78 17.03 -15.67
C ASP A 414 2.88 17.87 -16.57
N GLU A 415 1.62 17.47 -16.75
CA GLU A 415 0.61 18.26 -17.49
C GLU A 415 0.35 19.61 -16.80
N MET A 416 0.38 19.67 -15.47
CA MET A 416 0.26 20.89 -14.66
C MET A 416 1.49 21.80 -14.74
N GLY A 417 2.60 21.34 -15.34
CA GLY A 417 3.87 22.09 -15.43
C GLY A 417 4.61 22.20 -14.11
N LEU A 418 4.47 21.23 -13.21
CA LEU A 418 5.01 21.28 -11.86
C LEU A 418 6.45 20.76 -11.74
N TYR A 419 6.94 19.94 -12.67
CA TYR A 419 8.34 19.48 -12.64
C TYR A 419 9.30 20.61 -12.98
N SER A 420 10.35 20.75 -12.18
CA SER A 420 11.31 21.87 -12.28
C SER A 420 12.18 21.78 -13.55
N ASP A 421 12.52 20.57 -13.98
CA ASP A 421 13.41 20.33 -15.11
C ASP A 421 13.24 18.88 -15.68
N ASP A 422 14.03 18.57 -16.71
CA ASP A 422 14.04 17.26 -17.35
C ASP A 422 14.66 16.16 -16.45
N VAL A 423 15.48 16.51 -15.44
CA VAL A 423 16.02 15.54 -14.46
C VAL A 423 14.91 15.07 -13.53
N ALA A 424 14.07 15.98 -13.04
CA ALA A 424 12.91 15.65 -12.24
C ALA A 424 11.89 14.81 -13.03
N ARG A 425 11.72 15.07 -14.35
CA ARG A 425 10.92 14.22 -15.24
C ARG A 425 11.51 12.82 -15.42
N LEU A 426 12.83 12.69 -15.48
CA LEU A 426 13.48 11.37 -15.46
C LEU A 426 13.21 10.63 -14.13
N GLY A 427 13.05 11.37 -13.04
CA GLY A 427 12.62 10.83 -11.75
C GLY A 427 11.19 10.26 -11.81
N MET A 428 10.25 10.97 -12.45
CA MET A 428 8.90 10.46 -12.73
C MET A 428 8.96 9.17 -13.55
N LEU A 429 9.78 9.13 -14.62
CA LEU A 429 9.97 7.91 -15.43
C LEU A 429 10.55 6.75 -14.61
N SER A 430 11.44 7.05 -13.64
CA SER A 430 11.97 6.05 -12.71
C SER A 430 10.85 5.40 -11.88
N GLY A 431 9.95 6.21 -11.35
CA GLY A 431 8.75 5.75 -10.67
C GLY A 431 7.86 4.87 -11.56
N ASP A 432 7.60 5.31 -12.78
CA ASP A 432 6.81 4.56 -13.77
C ASP A 432 7.46 3.23 -14.16
N SER A 433 8.78 3.21 -14.36
CA SER A 433 9.53 2.00 -14.71
C SER A 433 9.41 0.93 -13.64
N LEU A 434 9.53 1.34 -12.37
CA LEU A 434 9.35 0.41 -11.25
C LEU A 434 7.93 -0.18 -11.25
N ARG A 435 6.89 0.67 -11.41
CA ARG A 435 5.49 0.22 -11.38
C ARG A 435 5.12 -0.62 -12.61
N ALA A 436 5.69 -0.34 -13.78
CA ALA A 436 5.57 -1.20 -14.96
C ALA A 436 6.29 -2.55 -14.76
N ALA A 437 7.50 -2.51 -14.21
CA ALA A 437 8.26 -3.73 -13.93
C ALA A 437 7.57 -4.61 -12.85
N ARG A 438 6.85 -4.03 -11.90
CA ARG A 438 6.02 -4.77 -10.93
C ARG A 438 4.98 -5.65 -11.60
N LEU A 439 4.33 -5.18 -12.69
CA LEU A 439 3.38 -6.00 -13.45
C LEU A 439 4.04 -7.26 -14.00
N VAL A 440 5.26 -7.14 -14.49
CA VAL A 440 6.01 -8.25 -15.08
C VAL A 440 6.54 -9.20 -14.01
N VAL A 441 7.13 -8.65 -12.95
CA VAL A 441 7.81 -9.46 -11.92
C VAL A 441 6.82 -10.21 -11.05
N ASP A 442 5.75 -9.56 -10.57
CA ASP A 442 4.75 -10.19 -9.72
C ASP A 442 4.05 -11.34 -10.45
N THR A 443 3.57 -11.09 -11.68
CA THR A 443 2.97 -12.13 -12.53
C THR A 443 3.98 -13.21 -12.93
N GLY A 444 5.24 -12.83 -13.20
CA GLY A 444 6.33 -13.75 -13.47
C GLY A 444 6.54 -14.75 -12.33
N LEU A 445 6.63 -14.26 -11.10
CA LEU A 445 6.81 -15.06 -9.89
C LEU A 445 5.62 -15.99 -9.63
N HIS A 446 4.39 -15.45 -9.67
CA HIS A 446 3.21 -16.13 -9.15
C HIS A 446 2.41 -16.92 -10.18
N ALA A 447 2.52 -16.60 -11.48
CA ALA A 447 1.83 -17.30 -12.56
C ALA A 447 2.77 -17.97 -13.56
N LEU A 448 3.91 -17.34 -13.90
CA LEU A 448 4.79 -17.81 -14.99
C LEU A 448 6.02 -18.59 -14.50
N ARG A 449 6.04 -18.99 -13.22
CA ARG A 449 7.07 -19.84 -12.61
C ARG A 449 8.50 -19.26 -12.65
N TRP A 450 8.61 -17.94 -12.61
CA TRP A 450 9.92 -17.30 -12.51
C TRP A 450 10.59 -17.67 -11.20
N THR A 451 11.91 -17.80 -11.26
CA THR A 451 12.77 -17.87 -10.08
C THR A 451 12.93 -16.46 -9.48
N ARG A 452 13.31 -16.40 -8.20
CA ARG A 452 13.67 -15.12 -7.56
C ARG A 452 14.78 -14.39 -8.34
N GLN A 453 15.78 -15.14 -8.83
CA GLN A 453 16.87 -14.57 -9.62
C GLN A 453 16.39 -13.90 -10.93
N GLN A 454 15.45 -14.51 -11.65
CA GLN A 454 14.87 -13.91 -12.86
C GLN A 454 14.13 -12.60 -12.55
N ALA A 455 13.41 -12.54 -11.43
CA ALA A 455 12.75 -11.34 -10.95
C ALA A 455 13.76 -10.22 -10.62
N VAL A 456 14.82 -10.55 -9.90
CA VAL A 456 15.93 -9.63 -9.58
C VAL A 456 16.59 -9.10 -10.85
N GLU A 457 16.93 -9.97 -11.80
CA GLU A 457 17.56 -9.58 -13.07
C GLU A 457 16.67 -8.66 -13.90
N PHE A 458 15.36 -8.92 -13.92
CA PHE A 458 14.41 -8.08 -14.63
C PHE A 458 14.32 -6.67 -14.01
N LEU A 459 14.19 -6.55 -12.68
CA LEU A 459 14.20 -5.25 -12.01
C LEU A 459 15.52 -4.50 -12.24
N ARG A 460 16.66 -5.18 -12.12
CA ARG A 460 17.97 -4.59 -12.34
C ARG A 460 18.14 -4.00 -13.75
N ALA A 461 17.52 -4.63 -14.73
CA ALA A 461 17.56 -4.15 -16.13
C ALA A 461 16.62 -2.97 -16.40
N ASN A 462 15.48 -2.91 -15.69
CA ASN A 462 14.36 -2.04 -16.09
C ASN A 462 13.96 -0.99 -15.05
N ALA A 463 14.45 -1.08 -13.81
CA ALA A 463 14.20 -0.08 -12.75
C ALA A 463 15.48 0.70 -12.41
N VAL A 464 15.30 1.88 -11.82
CA VAL A 464 16.41 2.72 -11.33
C VAL A 464 16.47 2.59 -9.81
N MET A 465 17.12 1.53 -9.34
CA MET A 465 17.24 1.28 -7.89
C MET A 465 18.48 0.43 -7.58
N PRO A 466 19.09 0.59 -6.40
CA PRO A 466 20.24 -0.21 -5.98
C PRO A 466 19.82 -1.67 -5.67
N ASP A 467 20.80 -2.58 -5.74
CA ASP A 467 20.56 -4.02 -5.55
C ASP A 467 19.88 -4.36 -4.22
N VAL A 468 20.20 -3.64 -3.14
CA VAL A 468 19.59 -3.87 -1.82
C VAL A 468 18.07 -3.65 -1.85
N ASP A 469 17.62 -2.61 -2.55
CA ASP A 469 16.20 -2.31 -2.71
C ASP A 469 15.52 -3.29 -3.67
N ILE A 470 16.22 -3.70 -4.74
CA ILE A 470 15.73 -4.74 -5.67
C ILE A 470 15.46 -6.05 -4.91
N PHE A 471 16.38 -6.49 -4.05
CA PHE A 471 16.19 -7.71 -3.27
C PHE A 471 15.00 -7.61 -2.31
N SER A 472 14.87 -6.47 -1.64
CA SER A 472 13.76 -6.18 -0.73
C SER A 472 12.41 -6.16 -1.47
N GLU A 473 12.36 -5.50 -2.63
CA GLU A 473 11.15 -5.44 -3.45
C GLU A 473 10.71 -6.82 -3.96
N VAL A 474 11.65 -7.63 -4.47
CA VAL A 474 11.32 -9.00 -4.93
C VAL A 474 10.80 -9.85 -3.77
N ASP A 475 11.43 -9.76 -2.59
CA ASP A 475 11.02 -10.51 -1.41
C ASP A 475 9.64 -10.04 -0.91
N ARG A 476 9.34 -8.73 -1.02
CA ARG A 476 8.01 -8.19 -0.75
C ARG A 476 6.95 -8.76 -1.71
N TYR A 477 7.23 -8.81 -3.01
CA TYR A 477 6.26 -9.37 -3.98
C TYR A 477 5.98 -10.85 -3.70
N ILE A 478 6.99 -11.63 -3.30
CA ILE A 478 6.80 -13.05 -2.99
C ILE A 478 5.83 -13.26 -1.82
N GLU A 479 5.91 -12.45 -0.76
CA GLU A 479 5.05 -12.61 0.43
C GLU A 479 3.79 -11.75 0.44
N ASN A 480 3.69 -10.77 -0.50
CA ASN A 480 2.49 -9.95 -0.69
C ASN A 480 2.02 -9.99 -2.16
N PRO A 481 1.60 -11.16 -2.64
CA PRO A 481 1.29 -11.39 -4.05
C PRO A 481 0.15 -10.50 -4.55
N ALA A 482 0.31 -9.98 -5.76
CA ALA A 482 -0.62 -9.14 -6.52
C ALA A 482 -0.79 -7.70 -5.99
N GLN A 483 -0.36 -7.35 -4.77
CA GLN A 483 -0.49 -5.99 -4.25
C GLN A 483 0.24 -4.97 -5.16
N ALA A 484 1.43 -5.33 -5.60
CA ALA A 484 2.27 -4.46 -6.43
C ALA A 484 1.66 -4.12 -7.81
N LEU A 485 0.66 -4.87 -8.27
CA LEU A 485 -0.04 -4.63 -9.53
C LEU A 485 -1.00 -3.44 -9.47
N SER A 486 -1.54 -3.13 -8.28
CA SER A 486 -2.59 -2.14 -8.06
C SER A 486 -2.22 -0.75 -8.57
N TYR A 487 -0.96 -0.33 -8.37
CA TYR A 487 -0.44 0.97 -8.77
C TYR A 487 -0.64 1.26 -10.26
N MET A 488 0.00 0.46 -11.10
CA MET A 488 -0.02 0.67 -12.55
C MET A 488 -1.39 0.37 -13.15
N VAL A 489 -2.06 -0.69 -12.70
CA VAL A 489 -3.41 -1.02 -13.18
C VAL A 489 -4.38 0.11 -12.87
N GLY A 490 -4.38 0.64 -11.65
CA GLY A 490 -5.24 1.75 -11.27
C GLY A 490 -4.99 3.00 -12.12
N ARG A 491 -3.71 3.39 -12.32
CA ARG A 491 -3.36 4.52 -13.20
C ARG A 491 -3.87 4.32 -14.62
N LEU A 492 -3.61 3.16 -15.20
CA LEU A 492 -4.03 2.87 -16.58
C LEU A 492 -5.54 2.94 -16.75
N GLU A 493 -6.30 2.44 -15.77
CA GLU A 493 -7.75 2.52 -15.78
C GLU A 493 -8.25 3.97 -15.67
N ILE A 494 -7.70 4.78 -14.76
CA ILE A 494 -8.07 6.20 -14.65
C ILE A 494 -7.75 6.94 -15.96
N GLN A 495 -6.57 6.71 -16.56
CA GLN A 495 -6.20 7.30 -17.85
C GLN A 495 -7.12 6.84 -18.98
N ARG A 496 -7.49 5.56 -19.02
CA ARG A 496 -8.43 5.00 -20.00
C ARG A 496 -9.80 5.65 -19.90
N LEU A 497 -10.32 5.82 -18.67
CA LEU A 497 -11.60 6.46 -18.39
C LEU A 497 -11.58 7.94 -18.81
N ARG A 498 -10.51 8.67 -18.45
CA ARG A 498 -10.30 10.06 -18.86
C ARG A 498 -10.30 10.19 -20.37
N GLY A 499 -9.45 9.45 -21.08
CA GLY A 499 -9.38 9.52 -22.54
C GLY A 499 -10.67 9.05 -23.22
N GLY A 500 -11.44 8.13 -22.61
CA GLY A 500 -12.79 7.76 -23.05
C GLY A 500 -13.78 8.92 -22.95
N ALA A 501 -13.81 9.61 -21.81
CA ALA A 501 -14.65 10.76 -21.58
C ALA A 501 -14.29 11.95 -22.50
N GLU A 502 -13.00 12.22 -22.69
CA GLU A 502 -12.50 13.25 -23.62
C GLU A 502 -13.02 13.00 -25.06
N ARG A 503 -12.92 11.77 -25.55
CA ARG A 503 -13.43 11.40 -26.88
C ARG A 503 -14.94 11.51 -27.02
N ARG A 504 -15.70 11.11 -25.96
CA ARG A 504 -17.19 11.15 -25.99
C ARG A 504 -17.75 12.56 -25.87
N LEU A 505 -17.15 13.39 -25.04
CA LEU A 505 -17.65 14.72 -24.74
C LEU A 505 -17.08 15.79 -25.69
N GLY A 506 -15.90 15.58 -26.29
CA GLY A 506 -15.24 16.57 -27.14
C GLY A 506 -15.09 17.92 -26.41
N ASP A 507 -15.54 19.00 -27.04
CA ASP A 507 -15.46 20.38 -26.47
C ASP A 507 -16.24 20.57 -25.15
N ARG A 508 -17.04 19.58 -24.73
CA ARG A 508 -17.78 19.61 -23.44
C ARG A 508 -16.98 18.95 -22.31
N PHE A 509 -15.86 18.31 -22.61
CA PHE A 509 -15.03 17.73 -21.56
C PHE A 509 -14.45 18.84 -20.70
N ASP A 510 -14.61 18.71 -19.40
CA ASP A 510 -13.99 19.56 -18.39
C ASP A 510 -13.17 18.72 -17.45
N ILE A 511 -11.86 18.95 -17.41
CA ILE A 511 -10.92 18.20 -16.58
C ILE A 511 -11.22 18.34 -15.08
N LYS A 512 -11.68 19.51 -14.63
CA LYS A 512 -12.08 19.73 -13.22
C LYS A 512 -13.27 18.85 -12.86
N ALA A 513 -14.29 18.85 -13.72
CA ALA A 513 -15.48 18.04 -13.50
C ALA A 513 -15.15 16.54 -13.52
N PHE A 514 -14.21 16.11 -14.37
CA PHE A 514 -13.72 14.72 -14.38
C PHE A 514 -13.00 14.37 -13.08
N HIS A 515 -12.07 15.20 -12.63
CA HIS A 515 -11.35 14.95 -11.37
C HIS A 515 -12.27 14.97 -10.16
N ASP A 516 -13.20 15.93 -10.10
CA ASP A 516 -14.20 15.97 -9.04
C ASP A 516 -15.09 14.72 -9.05
N LEU A 517 -15.49 14.23 -10.23
CA LEU A 517 -16.28 13.01 -10.35
C LEU A 517 -15.51 11.79 -9.80
N VAL A 518 -14.23 11.66 -10.16
CA VAL A 518 -13.39 10.56 -9.67
C VAL A 518 -13.27 10.60 -8.16
N LEU A 519 -13.04 11.79 -7.56
CA LEU A 519 -12.73 11.94 -6.12
C LEU A 519 -13.96 11.99 -5.22
N SER A 520 -15.11 12.54 -5.70
CA SER A 520 -16.30 12.79 -4.87
C SER A 520 -17.08 11.52 -4.49
N GLY A 521 -16.72 10.38 -5.06
CA GLY A 521 -17.31 9.09 -4.69
C GLY A 521 -16.65 8.42 -3.48
N GLY A 522 -15.51 8.94 -2.98
CA GLY A 522 -14.59 8.17 -2.14
C GLY A 522 -13.93 7.04 -2.94
N PRO A 523 -13.11 6.18 -2.32
CA PRO A 523 -12.47 5.06 -3.03
C PRO A 523 -13.50 4.11 -3.66
N LEU A 524 -13.33 3.82 -4.96
CA LEU A 524 -14.22 2.96 -5.75
C LEU A 524 -13.44 1.83 -6.42
N PRO A 525 -14.03 0.61 -6.52
CA PRO A 525 -13.51 -0.40 -7.45
C PRO A 525 -13.44 0.15 -8.87
N MET A 526 -12.41 -0.20 -9.64
CA MET A 526 -12.20 0.35 -10.99
C MET A 526 -13.39 0.12 -11.93
N ALA A 527 -14.05 -1.04 -11.83
CA ALA A 527 -15.25 -1.30 -12.62
C ALA A 527 -16.42 -0.35 -12.23
N VAL A 528 -16.59 -0.07 -10.94
CA VAL A 528 -17.63 0.86 -10.45
C VAL A 528 -17.30 2.29 -10.86
N LEU A 529 -16.03 2.69 -10.80
CA LEU A 529 -15.58 3.98 -11.29
C LEU A 529 -15.87 4.14 -12.80
N ALA A 530 -15.69 3.06 -13.57
CA ALA A 530 -16.02 3.06 -15.00
C ALA A 530 -17.52 3.33 -15.22
N ASP A 531 -18.40 2.62 -14.50
CA ASP A 531 -19.85 2.84 -14.59
C ASP A 531 -20.22 4.29 -14.22
N VAL A 532 -19.63 4.84 -13.16
CA VAL A 532 -19.86 6.23 -12.73
C VAL A 532 -19.43 7.25 -13.81
N VAL A 533 -18.28 7.03 -14.46
CA VAL A 533 -17.80 7.90 -15.56
C VAL A 533 -18.68 7.75 -16.80
N ASP A 534 -19.15 6.55 -17.10
CA ASP A 534 -20.04 6.30 -18.25
C ASP A 534 -21.40 7.00 -18.04
N ASP A 535 -22.01 6.85 -16.86
CA ASP A 535 -23.26 7.53 -16.49
C ASP A 535 -23.11 9.05 -16.54
N TRP A 536 -21.99 9.59 -16.07
CA TRP A 536 -21.69 11.03 -16.17
C TRP A 536 -21.63 11.49 -17.62
N CYS A 537 -20.92 10.78 -18.48
CA CYS A 537 -20.86 11.12 -19.91
C CYS A 537 -22.24 11.08 -20.58
N ASP A 538 -23.10 10.12 -20.22
CA ASP A 538 -24.46 10.00 -20.77
C ASP A 538 -25.41 11.09 -20.25
N SER A 539 -25.19 11.58 -19.03
CA SER A 539 -26.01 12.66 -18.43
C SER A 539 -25.75 14.05 -19.02
N MET A 540 -24.58 14.23 -19.69
CA MET A 540 -24.23 15.51 -20.30
C MET A 540 -25.13 15.78 -21.53
N PRO A 541 -25.89 16.91 -21.56
CA PRO A 541 -26.83 17.18 -22.64
C PRO A 541 -26.13 17.20 -23.98
N GLY A 542 -26.69 16.46 -24.95
CA GLY A 542 -26.23 16.48 -26.33
C GLY A 542 -26.26 17.89 -26.93
N ILE A 543 -25.30 18.21 -27.81
CA ILE A 543 -25.44 19.40 -28.64
C ILE A 543 -26.67 19.16 -29.50
N VAL A 544 -27.76 19.87 -29.17
CA VAL A 544 -28.89 20.02 -30.11
C VAL A 544 -28.33 20.86 -31.24
N GLY A 545 -27.90 20.18 -32.32
CA GLY A 545 -27.42 20.85 -33.52
C GLY A 545 -28.55 21.77 -34.04
N HIS A 546 -28.26 23.06 -34.06
CA HIS A 546 -29.06 24.03 -34.79
C HIS A 546 -28.57 24.09 -36.23
#